data_c05b6b6020ee56594c0182f01a6c1151
#
_entry.id   c05b6b6020ee56594c0182f01a6c1151
#
_cell.length_a   1.000
_cell.length_b   1.000
_cell.length_c   1.000
_cell.angle_alpha   90.00
_cell.angle_beta   90.00
_cell.angle_gamma   90.00
#
_symmetry.space_group_name_H-M   'P 1'
#
loop_
_entity.id
_entity.type
_entity.pdbx_description
1 polymer ?
#
loop_
_entity_poly.entity_id
_entity_poly.type
_entity_poly.pdbx_seq_one_letter_code
_entity_poly.pdbx_strand_id
1 'polypeptide(L)'
;RVMDPYFNISGRLDLREMWDLLFSSGIIPPQSYERLGNHLQALKKTYQKIYADRPQVVRHFTYQKNGRIYAHMAMVHAYPRAWMLHHHAARGHEEGGAALEVLKEVVYFLNDMRRFRFANLDYTICYFQPQNALADQVFGRFARSLKNPRACSMDLFSYHLFQTTEASTGLGKGWSLRKSTKKDLTLLEKTYEERSGGLMLEALGLPRALPEAATLAATYAQNGLIREMEVYSLKQGRDPKAILLLNRSDLGLDLSDLLNGVKVWVLDPHTLSWDMVCSAAAKLLRSRKIQEAPVLCYPMDWVEAQEAPYERQYLFWALGSRPGHEGGDAFMDFMKRKFKLSLE
;
A
#
# COMPACT_ATOMS: atom_id res chain seq x y z
N ARG A 1 -3.16 -10.84 29.46
CA ARG A 1 -2.12 -11.30 28.53
C ARG A 1 -0.75 -10.81 28.98
N VAL A 2 0.24 -11.69 29.11
CA VAL A 2 1.64 -11.31 29.37
C VAL A 2 2.29 -11.08 28.02
N MET A 3 2.71 -9.83 27.74
CA MET A 3 3.50 -9.50 26.54
C MET A 3 4.90 -10.10 26.68
N ASP A 4 5.44 -10.60 25.56
CA ASP A 4 6.84 -11.02 25.51
C ASP A 4 7.75 -9.82 25.84
N PRO A 5 8.69 -9.95 26.79
CA PRO A 5 9.54 -8.84 27.24
C PRO A 5 10.46 -8.27 26.14
N TYR A 6 10.65 -9.01 25.05
CA TYR A 6 11.45 -8.58 23.90
C TYR A 6 10.64 -7.87 22.82
N PHE A 7 9.32 -7.78 23.00
CA PHE A 7 8.42 -7.13 22.06
C PHE A 7 8.20 -5.66 22.42
N ASN A 8 8.25 -4.79 21.39
CA ASN A 8 8.05 -3.36 21.55
C ASN A 8 7.09 -2.81 20.50
N ILE A 9 6.11 -1.99 20.94
CA ILE A 9 5.21 -1.23 20.07
C ILE A 9 5.65 0.22 20.10
N SER A 10 6.04 0.77 18.93
CA SER A 10 6.51 2.16 18.79
C SER A 10 7.51 2.57 19.88
N GLY A 11 8.32 1.62 20.34
CA GLY A 11 9.38 1.83 21.31
C GLY A 11 10.57 2.56 20.70
N ARG A 12 11.59 2.82 21.54
CA ARG A 12 12.86 3.36 21.04
C ARG A 12 13.52 2.39 20.08
N LEU A 13 13.92 2.88 18.91
CA LEU A 13 14.49 2.10 17.84
C LEU A 13 15.87 2.67 17.46
N ASP A 14 16.89 1.83 17.42
CA ASP A 14 18.17 2.19 16.82
C ASP A 14 18.06 2.10 15.30
N LEU A 15 18.21 3.25 14.63
CA LEU A 15 18.11 3.32 13.18
C LEU A 15 19.21 2.56 12.45
N ARG A 16 20.40 2.35 13.07
CA ARG A 16 21.47 1.55 12.47
C ARG A 16 21.09 0.08 12.46
N GLU A 17 20.57 -0.43 13.59
CA GLU A 17 20.03 -1.79 13.69
C GLU A 17 18.85 -2.01 12.75
N MET A 18 17.98 -0.99 12.56
CA MET A 18 16.86 -1.05 11.62
C MET A 18 17.37 -1.20 10.18
N TRP A 19 18.34 -0.38 9.76
CA TRP A 19 18.93 -0.48 8.43
C TRP A 19 19.61 -1.82 8.21
N ASP A 20 20.39 -2.29 9.19
CA ASP A 20 21.04 -3.59 9.14
C ASP A 20 20.02 -4.75 9.01
N LEU A 21 18.89 -4.68 9.73
CA LEU A 21 17.81 -5.64 9.56
C LEU A 21 17.22 -5.59 8.13
N LEU A 22 16.93 -4.40 7.58
CA LEU A 22 16.32 -4.27 6.25
C LEU A 22 17.21 -4.82 5.14
N PHE A 23 18.52 -4.61 5.24
CA PHE A 23 19.48 -5.18 4.29
C PHE A 23 19.68 -6.70 4.49
N SER A 24 19.87 -7.15 5.73
CA SER A 24 20.15 -8.56 6.03
C SER A 24 18.94 -9.48 5.83
N SER A 25 17.73 -8.97 5.98
CA SER A 25 16.49 -9.73 5.73
C SER A 25 16.16 -9.91 4.24
N GLY A 26 16.85 -9.19 3.34
CA GLY A 26 16.57 -9.21 1.91
C GLY A 26 15.31 -8.45 1.49
N ILE A 27 14.67 -7.70 2.39
CA ILE A 27 13.52 -6.84 2.04
C ILE A 27 13.93 -5.72 1.08
N ILE A 28 15.21 -5.30 1.16
CA ILE A 28 15.86 -4.45 0.18
C ILE A 28 16.75 -5.35 -0.69
N PRO A 29 16.35 -5.66 -1.92
CA PRO A 29 17.11 -6.55 -2.76
C PRO A 29 18.36 -5.83 -3.34
N PRO A 30 19.48 -6.55 -3.57
CA PRO A 30 20.73 -5.97 -4.06
C PRO A 30 20.61 -5.08 -5.30
N GLN A 31 19.74 -5.44 -6.24
CA GLN A 31 19.48 -4.65 -7.45
C GLN A 31 18.88 -3.26 -7.17
N SER A 32 18.39 -3.02 -5.97
CA SER A 32 17.87 -1.71 -5.54
C SER A 32 18.91 -0.83 -4.86
N TYR A 33 20.14 -1.32 -4.59
CA TYR A 33 21.14 -0.60 -3.79
C TYR A 33 21.62 0.68 -4.44
N GLU A 34 21.83 0.69 -5.74
CA GLU A 34 22.27 1.88 -6.48
C GLU A 34 21.20 2.99 -6.41
N ARG A 35 19.94 2.61 -6.69
CA ARG A 35 18.80 3.54 -6.59
C ARG A 35 18.64 4.09 -5.18
N LEU A 36 18.72 3.23 -4.17
CA LEU A 36 18.65 3.64 -2.76
C LEU A 36 19.81 4.55 -2.39
N GLY A 37 21.02 4.30 -2.90
CA GLY A 37 22.21 5.13 -2.68
C GLY A 37 21.99 6.56 -3.11
N ASN A 38 21.41 6.77 -4.29
CA ASN A 38 21.08 8.09 -4.83
C ASN A 38 20.07 8.87 -3.97
N HIS A 39 19.26 8.18 -3.18
CA HIS A 39 18.21 8.76 -2.33
C HIS A 39 18.45 8.56 -0.83
N LEU A 40 19.60 8.06 -0.42
CA LEU A 40 19.88 7.62 0.95
C LEU A 40 19.63 8.69 2.01
N GLN A 41 19.96 9.95 1.72
CA GLN A 41 19.74 11.06 2.66
C GLN A 41 18.24 11.34 2.87
N ALA A 42 17.44 11.30 1.81
CA ALA A 42 16.00 11.47 1.90
C ALA A 42 15.36 10.32 2.69
N LEU A 43 15.78 9.08 2.41
CA LEU A 43 15.34 7.89 3.12
C LEU A 43 15.68 7.96 4.61
N LYS A 44 16.93 8.29 4.97
CA LYS A 44 17.35 8.45 6.37
C LYS A 44 16.52 9.51 7.09
N LYS A 45 16.23 10.63 6.44
CA LYS A 45 15.39 11.69 7.00
C LYS A 45 13.95 11.21 7.26
N THR A 46 13.37 10.46 6.32
CA THR A 46 12.04 9.87 6.49
C THR A 46 12.05 8.86 7.65
N TYR A 47 13.05 7.97 7.70
CA TYR A 47 13.16 6.97 8.78
C TYR A 47 13.35 7.61 10.16
N GLN A 48 14.11 8.70 10.25
CA GLN A 48 14.19 9.48 11.48
C GLN A 48 12.80 9.94 11.93
N LYS A 49 12.02 10.53 11.03
CA LYS A 49 10.67 11.01 11.33
C LYS A 49 9.73 9.87 11.73
N ILE A 50 9.67 8.77 10.96
CA ILE A 50 8.66 7.73 11.17
C ILE A 50 8.99 6.77 12.32
N TYR A 51 10.27 6.54 12.63
CA TYR A 51 10.69 5.56 13.63
C TYR A 51 11.29 6.16 14.89
N ALA A 52 11.99 7.30 14.83
CA ALA A 52 12.53 7.96 15.99
C ALA A 52 11.57 9.01 16.58
N ASP A 53 10.93 9.83 15.75
CA ASP A 53 10.02 10.89 16.20
C ASP A 53 8.60 10.37 16.49
N ARG A 54 8.27 9.17 16.03
CA ARG A 54 7.03 8.42 16.31
C ARG A 54 5.74 9.19 16.02
N PRO A 55 5.52 9.61 14.78
CA PRO A 55 4.32 10.36 14.41
C PRO A 55 3.06 9.49 14.53
N GLN A 56 1.91 10.15 14.73
CA GLN A 56 0.62 9.45 14.88
C GLN A 56 0.21 8.62 13.66
N VAL A 57 0.76 8.92 12.48
CA VAL A 57 0.46 8.27 11.20
C VAL A 57 1.24 6.98 10.96
N VAL A 58 2.17 6.62 11.84
CA VAL A 58 2.96 5.38 11.76
C VAL A 58 2.95 4.65 13.10
N ARG A 59 2.91 3.34 13.04
CA ARG A 59 3.19 2.44 14.18
C ARG A 59 4.21 1.42 13.72
N HIS A 60 5.14 1.07 14.59
CA HIS A 60 6.09 -0.01 14.33
C HIS A 60 6.14 -1.00 15.48
N PHE A 61 6.44 -2.21 15.14
CA PHE A 61 6.46 -3.36 16.01
C PHE A 61 7.80 -4.06 15.82
N THR A 62 8.50 -4.29 16.91
CA THR A 62 9.83 -4.93 16.86
C THR A 62 9.95 -6.03 17.90
N TYR A 63 10.67 -7.09 17.52
CA TYR A 63 11.21 -8.06 18.46
C TYR A 63 12.69 -7.74 18.63
N GLN A 64 13.06 -7.31 19.84
CA GLN A 64 14.42 -6.84 20.15
C GLN A 64 14.98 -7.60 21.35
N LYS A 65 16.26 -8.00 21.28
CA LYS A 65 16.96 -8.69 22.35
C LYS A 65 18.40 -8.19 22.40
N ASN A 66 18.86 -7.77 23.58
CA ASN A 66 20.22 -7.26 23.80
C ASN A 66 20.60 -6.12 22.83
N GLY A 67 19.68 -5.21 22.54
CA GLY A 67 19.90 -4.07 21.64
C GLY A 67 19.82 -4.40 20.15
N ARG A 68 19.64 -5.66 19.77
CA ARG A 68 19.54 -6.12 18.39
C ARG A 68 18.07 -6.33 17.97
N ILE A 69 17.71 -5.90 16.76
CA ILE A 69 16.40 -6.10 16.18
C ILE A 69 16.39 -7.38 15.35
N TYR A 70 15.56 -8.34 15.73
CA TYR A 70 15.41 -9.64 15.03
C TYR A 70 14.25 -9.67 14.06
N ALA A 71 13.18 -8.92 14.36
CA ALA A 71 12.06 -8.75 13.45
C ALA A 71 11.40 -7.38 13.61
N HIS A 72 10.80 -6.92 12.54
CA HIS A 72 10.09 -5.65 12.46
C HIS A 72 8.88 -5.76 11.53
N MET A 73 7.82 -5.04 11.86
CA MET A 73 6.70 -4.75 10.98
C MET A 73 6.21 -3.33 11.25
N ALA A 74 5.75 -2.65 10.25
CA ALA A 74 5.18 -1.32 10.39
C ALA A 74 3.74 -1.26 9.88
N MET A 75 3.00 -0.30 10.41
CA MET A 75 1.70 0.15 9.93
C MET A 75 1.76 1.63 9.63
N VAL A 76 1.24 2.04 8.48
CA VAL A 76 1.12 3.44 8.10
C VAL A 76 -0.33 3.78 7.77
N HIS A 77 -0.82 4.93 8.23
CA HIS A 77 -2.13 5.48 7.86
C HIS A 77 -2.10 5.93 6.41
N ALA A 78 -2.24 4.97 5.49
CA ALA A 78 -1.95 5.14 4.07
C ALA A 78 -3.05 5.89 3.32
N TYR A 79 -4.31 5.64 3.68
CA TYR A 79 -5.50 6.25 3.08
C TYR A 79 -6.48 6.68 4.18
N PRO A 80 -7.43 7.57 3.91
CA PRO A 80 -8.23 8.22 4.95
C PRO A 80 -8.87 7.28 5.99
N ARG A 81 -9.18 6.05 5.57
CA ARG A 81 -9.84 5.04 6.40
C ARG A 81 -9.10 3.70 6.42
N ALA A 82 -7.85 3.67 5.92
CA ALA A 82 -7.08 2.45 5.78
C ALA A 82 -5.66 2.59 6.30
N TRP A 83 -5.26 1.58 7.09
CA TRP A 83 -3.90 1.38 7.55
C TRP A 83 -3.23 0.28 6.74
N MET A 84 -2.05 0.57 6.23
CA MET A 84 -1.25 -0.35 5.45
C MET A 84 -0.21 -1.05 6.31
N LEU A 85 -0.21 -2.38 6.29
CA LEU A 85 0.85 -3.21 6.85
C LEU A 85 2.00 -3.27 5.85
N HIS A 86 3.22 -2.99 6.31
CA HIS A 86 4.41 -3.00 5.47
C HIS A 86 5.69 -3.25 6.27
N HIS A 87 6.83 -3.35 5.59
CA HIS A 87 8.17 -3.55 6.17
C HIS A 87 8.24 -4.75 7.13
N HIS A 88 7.58 -5.86 6.78
CA HIS A 88 7.71 -7.10 7.53
C HIS A 88 9.06 -7.75 7.21
N ALA A 89 10.03 -7.52 8.05
CA ALA A 89 11.41 -7.98 7.95
C ALA A 89 11.80 -8.85 9.13
N ALA A 90 12.63 -9.86 8.92
CA ALA A 90 13.19 -10.70 9.98
C ALA A 90 14.56 -11.23 9.61
N ARG A 91 15.43 -11.42 10.62
CA ARG A 91 16.75 -12.06 10.47
C ARG A 91 16.58 -13.57 10.40
N GLY A 92 16.23 -14.09 9.25
CA GLY A 92 16.24 -15.50 8.89
C GLY A 92 16.14 -16.52 10.05
N HIS A 93 17.21 -17.28 10.27
CA HIS A 93 17.26 -18.37 11.26
C HIS A 93 17.80 -17.97 12.64
N GLU A 94 18.21 -16.72 12.87
CA GLU A 94 18.90 -16.34 14.11
C GLU A 94 18.02 -16.38 15.36
N GLU A 95 16.73 -16.01 15.22
CA GLU A 95 15.70 -16.18 16.27
C GLU A 95 14.46 -16.79 15.62
N GLY A 96 14.35 -18.10 15.67
CA GLY A 96 13.25 -18.85 15.09
C GLY A 96 11.90 -18.39 15.66
N GLY A 97 11.05 -17.83 14.79
CA GLY A 97 9.72 -17.38 15.18
C GLY A 97 9.55 -15.87 15.38
N ALA A 98 10.62 -15.06 15.44
CA ALA A 98 10.52 -13.63 15.68
C ALA A 98 9.59 -12.90 14.67
N ALA A 99 9.65 -13.27 13.39
CA ALA A 99 8.72 -12.74 12.37
C ALA A 99 7.26 -13.04 12.69
N LEU A 100 7.00 -14.25 13.18
CA LEU A 100 5.66 -14.69 13.55
C LEU A 100 5.18 -14.00 14.82
N GLU A 101 6.06 -13.83 15.81
CA GLU A 101 5.71 -13.12 17.05
C GLU A 101 5.35 -11.65 16.76
N VAL A 102 6.12 -10.96 15.92
CA VAL A 102 5.77 -9.60 15.50
C VAL A 102 4.43 -9.57 14.76
N LEU A 103 4.17 -10.51 13.86
CA LEU A 103 2.89 -10.59 13.16
C LEU A 103 1.72 -10.83 14.12
N LYS A 104 1.87 -11.72 15.09
CA LYS A 104 0.85 -11.96 16.13
C LYS A 104 0.53 -10.67 16.90
N GLU A 105 1.55 -9.93 17.31
CA GLU A 105 1.40 -8.70 18.06
C GLU A 105 0.70 -7.60 17.23
N VAL A 106 1.02 -7.50 15.94
CA VAL A 106 0.30 -6.62 15.02
C VAL A 106 -1.18 -6.98 14.94
N VAL A 107 -1.49 -8.27 14.88
CA VAL A 107 -2.89 -8.75 14.84
C VAL A 107 -3.64 -8.40 16.15
N TYR A 108 -3.01 -8.56 17.31
CA TYR A 108 -3.60 -8.12 18.58
C TYR A 108 -3.85 -6.62 18.60
N PHE A 109 -2.85 -5.83 18.19
CA PHE A 109 -2.96 -4.39 18.13
C PHE A 109 -4.08 -3.93 17.19
N LEU A 110 -4.21 -4.55 16.00
CA LEU A 110 -5.30 -4.29 15.08
C LEU A 110 -6.66 -4.59 15.71
N ASN A 111 -6.77 -5.72 16.43
CA ASN A 111 -8.01 -6.08 17.11
C ASN A 111 -8.42 -5.05 18.17
N ASP A 112 -7.47 -4.49 18.89
CA ASP A 112 -7.73 -3.46 19.87
C ASP A 112 -8.05 -2.11 19.20
N MET A 113 -7.24 -1.68 18.23
CA MET A 113 -7.43 -0.40 17.51
C MET A 113 -8.77 -0.30 16.78
N ARG A 114 -9.25 -1.37 16.15
CA ARG A 114 -10.49 -1.33 15.38
C ARG A 114 -11.73 -0.96 16.22
N ARG A 115 -11.65 -1.09 17.55
CA ARG A 115 -12.72 -0.71 18.49
C ARG A 115 -12.86 0.80 18.65
N PHE A 116 -11.83 1.56 18.26
CA PHE A 116 -11.81 3.02 18.42
C PHE A 116 -12.11 3.72 17.10
N ARG A 117 -13.23 4.44 17.02
CA ARG A 117 -13.64 5.17 15.80
C ARG A 117 -12.62 6.21 15.33
N PHE A 118 -11.91 6.85 16.26
CA PHE A 118 -10.88 7.83 15.94
C PHE A 118 -9.61 7.23 15.30
N ALA A 119 -9.46 5.92 15.33
CA ALA A 119 -8.31 5.24 14.71
C ALA A 119 -8.37 5.26 13.19
N ASN A 120 -9.50 5.59 12.57
CA ASN A 120 -9.73 5.55 11.12
C ASN A 120 -9.30 4.21 10.50
N LEU A 121 -9.54 3.11 11.22
CA LEU A 121 -9.19 1.75 10.84
C LEU A 121 -10.45 1.00 10.36
N ASP A 122 -11.02 1.49 9.26
CA ASP A 122 -12.12 0.78 8.62
C ASP A 122 -11.60 -0.37 7.76
N TYR A 123 -10.39 -0.18 7.21
CA TYR A 123 -9.72 -1.17 6.38
C TYR A 123 -8.28 -1.38 6.84
N THR A 124 -7.86 -2.64 6.85
CA THR A 124 -6.45 -3.02 6.91
C THR A 124 -6.04 -3.47 5.52
N ILE A 125 -4.96 -2.92 5.01
CA ILE A 125 -4.47 -3.24 3.68
C ILE A 125 -3.01 -3.69 3.71
N CYS A 126 -2.61 -4.48 2.73
CA CYS A 126 -1.19 -4.71 2.41
C CYS A 126 -1.01 -4.97 0.93
N TYR A 127 0.21 -4.75 0.46
CA TYR A 127 0.64 -5.19 -0.86
C TYR A 127 1.68 -6.29 -0.70
N PHE A 128 1.57 -7.35 -1.47
CA PHE A 128 2.58 -8.38 -1.53
C PHE A 128 2.69 -8.97 -2.93
N GLN A 129 3.88 -9.44 -3.26
CA GLN A 129 4.09 -10.12 -4.54
C GLN A 129 3.48 -11.53 -4.47
N PRO A 130 2.84 -12.04 -5.55
CA PRO A 130 2.18 -13.34 -5.55
C PRO A 130 3.08 -14.51 -5.12
N GLN A 131 4.39 -14.41 -5.38
CA GLN A 131 5.39 -15.42 -5.00
C GLN A 131 5.89 -15.32 -3.54
N ASN A 132 5.44 -14.31 -2.77
CA ASN A 132 5.79 -14.20 -1.36
C ASN A 132 5.01 -15.23 -0.54
N ALA A 133 5.63 -16.38 -0.30
CA ALA A 133 4.99 -17.52 0.35
C ALA A 133 4.43 -17.20 1.76
N LEU A 134 5.15 -16.39 2.56
CA LEU A 134 4.68 -16.03 3.90
C LEU A 134 3.42 -15.15 3.83
N ALA A 135 3.44 -14.11 3.01
CA ALA A 135 2.31 -13.24 2.85
C ALA A 135 1.11 -13.97 2.23
N ASP A 136 1.35 -14.82 1.24
CA ASP A 136 0.29 -15.63 0.64
C ASP A 136 -0.33 -16.62 1.64
N GLN A 137 0.48 -17.27 2.49
CA GLN A 137 -0.04 -18.19 3.52
C GLN A 137 -0.90 -17.50 4.58
N VAL A 138 -0.67 -16.21 4.85
CA VAL A 138 -1.44 -15.44 5.84
C VAL A 138 -2.60 -14.73 5.16
N PHE A 139 -2.30 -13.79 4.29
CA PHE A 139 -3.29 -12.88 3.69
C PHE A 139 -4.01 -13.51 2.50
N GLY A 140 -3.28 -14.10 1.57
CA GLY A 140 -3.83 -14.72 0.38
C GLY A 140 -4.72 -15.93 0.71
N ARG A 141 -4.23 -16.82 1.55
CA ARG A 141 -5.00 -18.00 1.98
C ARG A 141 -6.27 -17.62 2.75
N PHE A 142 -6.19 -16.61 3.61
CA PHE A 142 -7.38 -16.12 4.31
C PHE A 142 -8.44 -15.61 3.33
N ALA A 143 -8.08 -14.70 2.43
CA ALA A 143 -9.02 -14.14 1.47
C ALA A 143 -9.69 -15.22 0.60
N ARG A 144 -8.88 -16.19 0.11
CA ARG A 144 -9.41 -17.33 -0.65
C ARG A 144 -10.34 -18.24 0.17
N SER A 145 -10.06 -18.41 1.46
CA SER A 145 -10.88 -19.26 2.35
C SER A 145 -12.20 -18.60 2.74
N LEU A 146 -12.23 -17.28 2.89
CA LEU A 146 -13.44 -16.54 3.26
C LEU A 146 -14.47 -16.48 2.13
N LYS A 147 -14.01 -16.43 0.87
CA LYS A 147 -14.85 -16.40 -0.34
C LYS A 147 -15.90 -15.28 -0.35
N ASN A 148 -15.63 -14.20 0.36
CA ASN A 148 -16.47 -13.01 0.41
C ASN A 148 -15.64 -11.77 0.09
N PRO A 149 -15.61 -11.29 -1.18
CA PRO A 149 -14.80 -10.15 -1.58
C PRO A 149 -15.21 -8.84 -0.88
N ARG A 150 -16.45 -8.72 -0.41
CA ARG A 150 -16.91 -7.56 0.37
C ARG A 150 -16.43 -7.58 1.82
N ALA A 151 -15.90 -8.70 2.28
CA ALA A 151 -15.32 -8.83 3.61
C ALA A 151 -13.78 -8.79 3.56
N CYS A 152 -13.19 -9.45 2.55
CA CYS A 152 -11.76 -9.43 2.27
C CYS A 152 -11.53 -9.68 0.78
N SER A 153 -10.81 -8.78 0.12
CA SER A 153 -10.54 -8.88 -1.31
C SER A 153 -9.05 -8.87 -1.64
N MET A 154 -8.74 -9.36 -2.84
CA MET A 154 -7.41 -9.30 -3.45
C MET A 154 -7.54 -8.87 -4.90
N ASP A 155 -6.79 -7.84 -5.29
CA ASP A 155 -6.76 -7.30 -6.64
C ASP A 155 -5.32 -7.25 -7.15
N LEU A 156 -5.08 -7.77 -8.35
CA LEU A 156 -3.72 -7.89 -8.90
C LEU A 156 -3.39 -6.71 -9.79
N PHE A 157 -2.31 -6.00 -9.43
CA PHE A 157 -1.72 -4.91 -10.21
C PHE A 157 -0.44 -5.35 -10.90
N SER A 158 -0.20 -4.82 -12.10
CA SER A 158 1.15 -4.68 -12.62
C SER A 158 1.88 -3.54 -11.92
N TYR A 159 3.19 -3.62 -11.84
CA TYR A 159 4.06 -2.55 -11.33
C TYR A 159 5.15 -2.28 -12.34
N HIS A 160 5.19 -1.06 -12.87
CA HIS A 160 6.20 -0.57 -13.76
C HIS A 160 6.88 0.66 -13.15
N LEU A 161 8.21 0.61 -12.99
CA LEU A 161 9.00 1.75 -12.53
C LEU A 161 9.23 2.71 -13.70
N PHE A 162 8.29 3.60 -13.89
CA PHE A 162 8.17 4.45 -15.07
C PHE A 162 9.07 5.68 -15.01
N GLN A 163 9.84 5.86 -16.08
CA GLN A 163 10.60 7.09 -16.33
C GLN A 163 9.76 8.03 -17.18
N THR A 164 9.63 9.29 -16.76
CA THR A 164 8.83 10.26 -17.55
C THR A 164 9.37 10.52 -18.95
N THR A 165 10.63 10.19 -19.20
CA THR A 165 11.27 10.27 -20.53
C THR A 165 10.81 9.19 -21.48
N GLU A 166 10.22 8.10 -20.99
CA GLU A 166 9.76 6.96 -21.81
C GLU A 166 8.54 7.30 -22.68
N ALA A 167 7.80 8.36 -22.34
CA ALA A 167 6.59 8.71 -23.06
C ALA A 167 6.48 10.20 -23.39
N SER A 168 5.73 10.48 -24.46
CA SER A 168 5.29 11.82 -24.81
C SER A 168 4.27 12.32 -23.77
N THR A 169 4.22 13.63 -23.54
CA THR A 169 3.14 14.26 -22.76
C THR A 169 1.95 14.68 -23.61
N GLY A 170 2.02 14.46 -24.91
CA GLY A 170 0.93 14.71 -25.85
C GLY A 170 -0.09 13.59 -25.83
N LEU A 171 -1.32 13.90 -25.42
CA LEU A 171 -2.39 12.89 -25.36
C LEU A 171 -3.08 12.63 -26.74
N GLY A 172 -2.65 13.33 -27.80
CA GLY A 172 -3.30 13.22 -29.09
C GLY A 172 -4.65 13.93 -29.18
N LYS A 173 -5.18 14.02 -30.41
CA LYS A 173 -6.43 14.72 -30.68
C LYS A 173 -7.62 13.96 -30.05
N GLY A 174 -8.50 14.71 -29.39
CA GLY A 174 -9.71 14.16 -28.75
C GLY A 174 -9.49 13.60 -27.34
N TRP A 175 -8.24 13.47 -26.88
CA TRP A 175 -7.94 13.01 -25.53
C TRP A 175 -7.71 14.17 -24.55
N SER A 176 -8.12 13.97 -23.32
CA SER A 176 -7.89 14.94 -22.24
C SER A 176 -7.68 14.24 -20.90
N LEU A 177 -6.88 14.88 -20.04
CA LEU A 177 -6.63 14.44 -18.66
C LEU A 177 -7.12 15.56 -17.74
N ARG A 178 -8.11 15.28 -16.90
CA ARG A 178 -8.76 16.26 -16.03
C ARG A 178 -9.03 15.67 -14.66
N LYS A 179 -9.21 16.51 -13.64
CA LYS A 179 -9.72 16.06 -12.33
C LYS A 179 -10.99 15.25 -12.51
N SER A 180 -11.07 14.12 -11.82
CA SER A 180 -12.24 13.25 -11.88
C SER A 180 -13.45 13.92 -11.27
N THR A 181 -14.59 13.73 -11.92
CA THR A 181 -15.89 14.14 -11.41
C THR A 181 -16.54 12.99 -10.62
N LYS A 182 -17.58 13.31 -9.85
CA LYS A 182 -18.38 12.27 -9.15
C LYS A 182 -18.93 11.23 -10.13
N LYS A 183 -19.36 11.66 -11.33
CA LYS A 183 -19.86 10.75 -12.39
C LYS A 183 -18.77 9.78 -12.86
N ASP A 184 -17.54 10.26 -13.02
CA ASP A 184 -16.41 9.42 -13.43
C ASP A 184 -16.10 8.35 -12.36
N LEU A 185 -16.14 8.73 -11.08
CA LEU A 185 -15.91 7.81 -9.97
C LEU A 185 -17.05 6.79 -9.82
N THR A 186 -18.30 7.20 -10.05
CA THR A 186 -19.45 6.26 -10.07
C THR A 186 -19.29 5.21 -11.19
N LEU A 187 -18.75 5.61 -12.36
CA LEU A 187 -18.46 4.64 -13.42
C LEU A 187 -17.33 3.67 -12.99
N LEU A 188 -16.28 4.18 -12.33
CA LEU A 188 -15.23 3.34 -11.79
C LEU A 188 -15.80 2.32 -10.78
N GLU A 189 -16.64 2.77 -9.84
CA GLU A 189 -17.30 1.91 -8.86
C GLU A 189 -18.07 0.79 -9.54
N LYS A 190 -18.89 1.13 -10.53
CA LYS A 190 -19.67 0.16 -11.29
C LYS A 190 -18.78 -0.85 -12.01
N THR A 191 -17.77 -0.39 -12.74
CA THR A 191 -16.84 -1.25 -13.47
C THR A 191 -16.08 -2.20 -12.53
N TYR A 192 -15.65 -1.70 -11.38
CA TYR A 192 -14.95 -2.49 -10.38
C TYR A 192 -15.88 -3.50 -9.70
N GLU A 193 -17.12 -3.11 -9.38
CA GLU A 193 -18.13 -4.01 -8.82
C GLU A 193 -18.43 -5.19 -9.75
N GLU A 194 -18.61 -4.93 -11.03
CA GLU A 194 -18.85 -5.97 -12.04
C GLU A 194 -17.66 -6.93 -12.20
N ARG A 195 -16.43 -6.46 -11.95
CA ARG A 195 -15.21 -7.23 -12.14
C ARG A 195 -14.74 -7.97 -10.90
N SER A 196 -14.67 -7.30 -9.79
CA SER A 196 -14.09 -7.79 -8.52
C SER A 196 -15.13 -7.83 -7.40
N GLY A 197 -15.95 -6.81 -7.27
CA GLY A 197 -16.88 -6.65 -6.15
C GLY A 197 -16.20 -6.54 -4.78
N GLY A 198 -14.90 -6.20 -4.76
CA GLY A 198 -14.07 -6.17 -3.57
C GLY A 198 -14.04 -4.83 -2.85
N LEU A 199 -13.06 -4.68 -1.96
CA LEU A 199 -12.92 -3.54 -1.05
C LEU A 199 -11.93 -2.47 -1.52
N MET A 200 -11.22 -2.70 -2.64
CA MET A 200 -10.10 -1.86 -3.04
C MET A 200 -10.45 -0.39 -3.13
N LEU A 201 -11.51 -0.04 -3.84
CA LEU A 201 -11.86 1.37 -4.07
C LEU A 201 -12.24 2.08 -2.76
N GLU A 202 -12.97 1.40 -1.88
CA GLU A 202 -13.35 1.92 -0.57
C GLU A 202 -12.13 2.08 0.35
N ALA A 203 -11.23 1.09 0.37
CA ALA A 203 -10.01 1.13 1.16
C ALA A 203 -9.07 2.25 0.70
N LEU A 204 -9.00 2.54 -0.60
CA LEU A 204 -8.28 3.67 -1.16
C LEU A 204 -9.01 5.02 -0.98
N GLY A 205 -10.26 5.02 -0.50
CA GLY A 205 -11.06 6.21 -0.27
C GLY A 205 -11.60 6.86 -1.55
N LEU A 206 -11.54 6.19 -2.71
CA LEU A 206 -11.88 6.79 -4.01
C LEU A 206 -13.32 7.28 -4.13
N PRO A 207 -14.36 6.61 -3.60
CA PRO A 207 -15.74 7.09 -3.68
C PRO A 207 -15.99 8.41 -2.94
N ARG A 208 -15.15 8.71 -1.93
CA ARG A 208 -15.28 9.87 -1.03
C ARG A 208 -14.04 10.75 -1.00
N ALA A 209 -13.18 10.63 -2.00
CA ALA A 209 -11.75 10.95 -1.97
C ALA A 209 -11.36 12.35 -1.48
N LEU A 210 -12.13 13.41 -1.73
CA LEU A 210 -11.57 14.76 -1.61
C LEU A 210 -11.49 15.34 -0.19
N PRO A 211 -12.57 15.34 0.64
CA PRO A 211 -12.48 15.95 1.98
C PRO A 211 -11.62 15.15 2.96
N GLU A 212 -11.77 13.82 2.94
CA GLU A 212 -11.05 12.92 3.85
C GLU A 212 -9.55 12.87 3.52
N ALA A 213 -9.18 12.94 2.22
CA ALA A 213 -7.80 13.00 1.79
C ALA A 213 -7.10 14.28 2.23
N ALA A 214 -7.79 15.42 2.23
CA ALA A 214 -7.25 16.69 2.71
C ALA A 214 -6.96 16.64 4.22
N THR A 215 -7.83 15.99 5.01
CA THR A 215 -7.64 15.77 6.44
C THR A 215 -6.40 14.91 6.71
N LEU A 216 -6.24 13.81 5.95
CA LEU A 216 -5.05 12.95 6.05
C LEU A 216 -3.78 13.73 5.70
N ALA A 217 -3.79 14.50 4.61
CA ALA A 217 -2.66 15.33 4.19
C ALA A 217 -2.27 16.35 5.28
N ALA A 218 -3.24 17.01 5.91
CA ALA A 218 -3.01 17.93 7.02
C ALA A 218 -2.37 17.22 8.23
N THR A 219 -2.83 16.01 8.57
CA THR A 219 -2.25 15.20 9.65
C THR A 219 -0.78 14.84 9.37
N TYR A 220 -0.45 14.48 8.13
CA TYR A 220 0.93 14.23 7.73
C TYR A 220 1.78 15.49 7.81
N ALA A 221 1.27 16.62 7.31
CA ALA A 221 1.98 17.91 7.34
C ALA A 221 2.30 18.39 8.76
N GLN A 222 1.39 18.18 9.74
CA GLN A 222 1.64 18.46 11.16
C GLN A 222 2.81 17.65 11.74
N ASN A 223 3.12 16.50 11.16
CA ASN A 223 4.27 15.67 11.52
C ASN A 223 5.49 15.90 10.61
N GLY A 224 5.48 16.96 9.79
CA GLY A 224 6.56 17.28 8.84
C GLY A 224 6.72 16.25 7.73
N LEU A 225 5.66 15.49 7.42
CA LEU A 225 5.60 14.47 6.38
C LEU A 225 4.65 14.88 5.27
N ILE A 226 4.75 14.22 4.12
CA ILE A 226 3.91 14.45 2.94
C ILE A 226 3.04 13.20 2.71
N ARG A 227 1.75 13.42 2.45
CA ARG A 227 0.83 12.42 1.93
C ARG A 227 -0.28 13.12 1.16
N GLU A 228 -0.18 13.10 -0.16
CA GLU A 228 -1.12 13.77 -1.06
C GLU A 228 -1.73 12.77 -2.03
N MET A 229 -2.98 13.00 -2.39
CA MET A 229 -3.75 12.16 -3.31
C MET A 229 -4.57 13.04 -4.24
N GLU A 230 -4.52 12.76 -5.52
CA GLU A 230 -5.29 13.47 -6.54
C GLU A 230 -5.84 12.50 -7.58
N VAL A 231 -7.11 12.62 -7.93
CA VAL A 231 -7.78 11.69 -8.86
C VAL A 231 -8.07 12.39 -10.19
N TYR A 232 -7.69 11.73 -11.27
CA TYR A 232 -7.83 12.22 -12.63
C TYR A 232 -8.55 11.19 -13.51
N SER A 233 -9.29 11.71 -14.49
CA SER A 233 -9.91 10.91 -15.54
C SER A 233 -9.20 11.18 -16.87
N LEU A 234 -8.72 10.11 -17.49
CA LEU A 234 -8.27 10.11 -18.88
C LEU A 234 -9.46 9.87 -19.77
N LYS A 235 -9.82 10.86 -20.58
CA LYS A 235 -11.05 10.88 -21.39
C LYS A 235 -10.74 10.95 -22.87
N GLN A 236 -11.58 10.27 -23.65
CA GLN A 236 -11.69 10.47 -25.08
C GLN A 236 -13.05 11.19 -25.34
N GLY A 237 -12.96 12.43 -25.82
CA GLY A 237 -14.15 13.30 -25.84
C GLY A 237 -14.69 13.55 -24.43
N ARG A 238 -15.90 13.05 -24.16
CA ARG A 238 -16.55 13.15 -22.84
C ARG A 238 -16.44 11.88 -22.01
N ASP A 239 -16.03 10.76 -22.61
CA ASP A 239 -16.09 9.44 -22.01
C ASP A 239 -14.78 9.10 -21.27
N PRO A 240 -14.81 8.79 -19.97
CA PRO A 240 -13.64 8.34 -19.24
C PRO A 240 -13.24 6.93 -19.70
N LYS A 241 -11.97 6.76 -20.05
CA LYS A 241 -11.36 5.51 -20.49
C LYS A 241 -10.47 4.89 -19.41
N ALA A 242 -9.94 5.73 -18.51
CA ALA A 242 -9.25 5.31 -17.31
C ALA A 242 -9.41 6.33 -16.19
N ILE A 243 -9.29 5.85 -14.95
CA ILE A 243 -9.10 6.69 -13.77
C ILE A 243 -7.67 6.53 -13.27
N LEU A 244 -7.04 7.65 -12.92
CA LEU A 244 -5.67 7.71 -12.44
C LEU A 244 -5.64 8.35 -11.04
N LEU A 245 -5.10 7.65 -10.06
CA LEU A 245 -4.83 8.16 -8.73
C LEU A 245 -3.34 8.51 -8.64
N LEU A 246 -3.05 9.80 -8.63
CA LEU A 246 -1.71 10.31 -8.34
C LEU A 246 -1.50 10.33 -6.83
N ASN A 247 -0.50 9.59 -6.36
CA ASN A 247 -0.06 9.55 -4.98
C ASN A 247 1.30 10.24 -4.84
N ARG A 248 1.47 10.96 -3.73
CA ARG A 248 2.74 11.56 -3.34
C ARG A 248 2.95 11.41 -1.85
N SER A 249 4.12 10.91 -1.47
CA SER A 249 4.56 10.78 -0.07
C SER A 249 6.05 11.04 0.06
N ASP A 250 6.56 11.15 1.30
CA ASP A 250 8.00 11.14 1.52
C ASP A 250 8.60 9.84 0.99
N LEU A 251 9.74 9.93 0.32
CA LEU A 251 10.46 8.77 -0.16
C LEU A 251 10.89 7.89 1.03
N GLY A 252 10.61 6.60 0.94
CA GLY A 252 10.87 5.63 2.02
C GLY A 252 9.77 5.52 3.06
N LEU A 253 8.64 6.22 2.90
CA LEU A 253 7.46 5.95 3.71
C LEU A 253 7.03 4.47 3.56
N ASP A 254 7.14 3.93 2.37
CA ASP A 254 7.20 2.51 2.08
C ASP A 254 8.34 2.22 1.07
N LEU A 255 9.04 1.09 1.24
CA LEU A 255 10.24 0.77 0.44
C LEU A 255 9.95 0.37 -1.01
N SER A 256 8.71 0.03 -1.31
CA SER A 256 8.27 -0.34 -2.67
C SER A 256 7.66 0.84 -3.42
N ASP A 257 7.63 2.03 -2.81
CA ASP A 257 7.02 3.26 -3.33
C ASP A 257 5.54 3.12 -3.75
N LEU A 258 4.82 2.18 -3.13
CA LEU A 258 3.40 1.91 -3.46
C LEU A 258 2.47 3.04 -3.02
N LEU A 259 2.96 3.94 -2.14
CA LEU A 259 2.29 5.18 -1.74
C LEU A 259 2.74 6.40 -2.56
N ASN A 260 3.54 6.17 -3.62
CA ASN A 260 3.96 7.16 -4.60
C ASN A 260 3.48 6.77 -6.00
N GLY A 261 3.64 7.68 -6.97
CA GLY A 261 3.36 7.42 -8.38
C GLY A 261 1.89 7.40 -8.74
N VAL A 262 1.56 6.63 -9.75
CA VAL A 262 0.22 6.63 -10.37
C VAL A 262 -0.39 5.24 -10.33
N LYS A 263 -1.61 5.14 -9.79
CA LYS A 263 -2.43 3.93 -9.94
C LYS A 263 -3.47 4.17 -11.03
N VAL A 264 -3.62 3.21 -11.93
CA VAL A 264 -4.47 3.31 -13.10
C VAL A 264 -5.52 2.20 -13.08
N TRP A 265 -6.78 2.58 -13.22
CA TRP A 265 -7.90 1.67 -13.44
C TRP A 265 -8.43 1.86 -14.85
N VAL A 266 -8.32 0.82 -15.67
CA VAL A 266 -8.85 0.79 -17.03
C VAL A 266 -10.36 0.61 -16.99
N LEU A 267 -11.09 1.53 -17.63
CA LEU A 267 -12.56 1.47 -17.75
C LEU A 267 -13.00 0.96 -19.11
N ASP A 268 -12.26 1.28 -20.15
CA ASP A 268 -12.53 0.85 -21.52
C ASP A 268 -11.29 0.16 -22.12
N PRO A 269 -11.21 -1.17 -22.01
CA PRO A 269 -10.05 -1.94 -22.45
C PRO A 269 -9.88 -1.95 -23.98
N HIS A 270 -10.92 -1.62 -24.76
CA HIS A 270 -10.89 -1.73 -26.21
C HIS A 270 -10.32 -0.47 -26.88
N THR A 271 -10.45 0.69 -26.28
CA THR A 271 -10.02 1.96 -26.88
C THR A 271 -8.77 2.54 -26.23
N LEU A 272 -8.42 2.09 -25.03
CA LEU A 272 -7.23 2.55 -24.29
C LEU A 272 -6.01 1.72 -24.69
N SER A 273 -4.90 2.38 -25.04
CA SER A 273 -3.61 1.75 -25.26
C SER A 273 -2.65 2.00 -24.08
N TRP A 274 -1.63 1.14 -23.95
CA TRP A 274 -0.55 1.33 -22.99
C TRP A 274 0.18 2.66 -23.18
N ASP A 275 0.50 3.04 -24.41
CA ASP A 275 1.15 4.30 -24.74
C ASP A 275 0.34 5.52 -24.26
N MET A 276 -0.98 5.44 -24.31
CA MET A 276 -1.86 6.50 -23.81
C MET A 276 -1.81 6.58 -22.29
N VAL A 277 -1.75 5.45 -21.59
CA VAL A 277 -1.53 5.39 -20.14
C VAL A 277 -0.19 6.00 -19.76
N CYS A 278 0.88 5.62 -20.46
CA CYS A 278 2.22 6.18 -20.26
C CYS A 278 2.24 7.70 -20.49
N SER A 279 1.61 8.18 -21.57
CA SER A 279 1.52 9.63 -21.86
C SER A 279 0.74 10.39 -20.77
N ALA A 280 -0.33 9.82 -20.26
CA ALA A 280 -1.10 10.40 -19.16
C ALA A 280 -0.29 10.42 -17.85
N ALA A 281 0.40 9.32 -17.52
CA ALA A 281 1.28 9.22 -16.36
C ALA A 281 2.43 10.24 -16.45
N ALA A 282 3.12 10.32 -17.60
CA ALA A 282 4.19 11.28 -17.85
C ALA A 282 3.71 12.73 -17.64
N LYS A 283 2.52 13.05 -18.14
CA LYS A 283 1.90 14.38 -17.98
C LYS A 283 1.66 14.72 -16.52
N LEU A 284 1.12 13.78 -15.73
CA LEU A 284 0.88 13.97 -14.29
C LEU A 284 2.19 14.13 -13.53
N LEU A 285 3.14 13.21 -13.71
CA LEU A 285 4.41 13.19 -12.98
C LEU A 285 5.26 14.44 -13.27
N ARG A 286 5.38 14.82 -14.56
CA ARG A 286 6.09 16.06 -14.93
C ARG A 286 5.47 17.33 -14.35
N SER A 287 4.13 17.38 -14.24
CA SER A 287 3.44 18.52 -13.59
C SER A 287 3.82 18.68 -12.11
N ARG A 288 4.34 17.63 -11.50
CA ARG A 288 4.85 17.57 -10.10
C ARG A 288 6.37 17.55 -10.01
N LYS A 289 7.08 17.72 -11.12
CA LYS A 289 8.55 17.65 -11.24
C LYS A 289 9.11 16.29 -10.78
N ILE A 290 8.35 15.22 -10.97
CA ILE A 290 8.74 13.83 -10.67
C ILE A 290 9.26 13.24 -11.97
N GLN A 291 10.49 12.72 -11.97
CA GLN A 291 11.14 12.14 -13.15
C GLN A 291 10.88 10.63 -13.23
N GLU A 292 10.86 9.96 -12.09
CA GLU A 292 10.66 8.53 -11.96
C GLU A 292 9.63 8.24 -10.87
N ALA A 293 8.69 7.35 -11.14
CA ALA A 293 7.75 6.86 -10.14
C ALA A 293 7.06 5.56 -10.60
N PRO A 294 6.55 4.74 -9.66
CA PRO A 294 5.75 3.57 -10.03
C PRO A 294 4.47 3.95 -10.77
N VAL A 295 4.17 3.20 -11.82
CA VAL A 295 2.84 3.12 -12.44
C VAL A 295 2.28 1.73 -12.17
N LEU A 296 1.21 1.66 -11.38
CA LEU A 296 0.48 0.44 -11.10
C LEU A 296 -0.79 0.41 -11.95
N CYS A 297 -0.99 -0.65 -12.72
CA CYS A 297 -2.16 -0.75 -13.59
C CYS A 297 -3.05 -1.94 -13.23
N TYR A 298 -4.35 -1.69 -13.24
CA TYR A 298 -5.41 -2.66 -13.02
C TYR A 298 -6.47 -2.53 -14.13
N PRO A 299 -6.95 -3.62 -14.69
CA PRO A 299 -6.69 -5.01 -14.29
C PRO A 299 -5.47 -5.61 -15.01
N MET A 300 -4.90 -6.67 -14.44
CA MET A 300 -3.69 -7.31 -14.95
C MET A 300 -3.87 -7.93 -16.35
N ASP A 301 -5.02 -8.55 -16.61
CA ASP A 301 -5.32 -9.17 -17.92
C ASP A 301 -5.33 -8.17 -19.08
N TRP A 302 -5.72 -6.91 -18.81
CA TRP A 302 -5.59 -5.86 -19.83
C TRP A 302 -4.11 -5.51 -20.09
N VAL A 303 -3.28 -5.44 -19.05
CA VAL A 303 -1.84 -5.18 -19.20
C VAL A 303 -1.17 -6.26 -20.03
N GLU A 304 -1.51 -7.53 -19.77
CA GLU A 304 -1.03 -8.69 -20.54
C GLU A 304 -1.52 -8.65 -22.00
N ALA A 305 -2.79 -8.30 -22.23
CA ALA A 305 -3.36 -8.16 -23.56
C ALA A 305 -2.74 -7.01 -24.39
N GLN A 306 -2.19 -5.99 -23.70
CA GLN A 306 -1.42 -4.90 -24.34
C GLN A 306 0.06 -5.24 -24.54
N GLU A 307 0.52 -6.43 -24.12
CA GLU A 307 1.95 -6.80 -24.06
C GLU A 307 2.79 -5.72 -23.35
N ALA A 308 2.18 -5.02 -22.38
CA ALA A 308 2.80 -3.90 -21.69
C ALA A 308 3.92 -4.36 -20.76
N PRO A 309 5.07 -3.65 -20.71
CA PRO A 309 6.15 -4.02 -19.82
C PRO A 309 5.76 -3.80 -18.34
N TYR A 310 6.22 -4.70 -17.47
CA TYR A 310 6.16 -4.53 -16.03
C TYR A 310 7.30 -5.33 -15.37
N GLU A 311 7.83 -4.81 -14.26
CA GLU A 311 8.91 -5.47 -13.53
C GLU A 311 8.38 -6.43 -12.47
N ARG A 312 7.19 -6.15 -11.92
CA ARG A 312 6.61 -6.89 -10.79
C ARG A 312 5.10 -6.91 -10.86
N GLN A 313 4.53 -7.81 -10.07
CA GLN A 313 3.10 -7.84 -9.77
C GLN A 313 2.90 -7.66 -8.26
N TYR A 314 1.84 -6.93 -7.89
CA TYR A 314 1.43 -6.80 -6.51
C TYR A 314 -0.04 -7.15 -6.33
N LEU A 315 -0.31 -8.07 -5.41
CA LEU A 315 -1.65 -8.27 -4.87
C LEU A 315 -1.93 -7.17 -3.85
N PHE A 316 -2.96 -6.39 -4.11
CA PHE A 316 -3.55 -5.47 -3.14
C PHE A 316 -4.57 -6.26 -2.33
N TRP A 317 -4.24 -6.55 -1.09
CA TRP A 317 -5.14 -7.20 -0.14
C TRP A 317 -5.82 -6.16 0.72
N ALA A 318 -7.16 -6.25 0.86
CA ALA A 318 -7.96 -5.37 1.68
C ALA A 318 -8.90 -6.16 2.56
N LEU A 319 -8.90 -5.84 3.85
CA LEU A 319 -9.74 -6.42 4.88
C LEU A 319 -10.67 -5.36 5.45
N GLY A 320 -11.97 -5.62 5.51
CA GLY A 320 -12.90 -4.82 6.28
C GLY A 320 -12.68 -5.04 7.77
N SER A 321 -12.18 -4.03 8.48
CA SER A 321 -11.67 -4.16 9.86
C SER A 321 -12.61 -3.60 10.92
N ARG A 322 -13.69 -2.91 10.57
CA ARG A 322 -14.65 -2.35 11.54
C ARG A 322 -15.22 -3.42 12.47
N PRO A 323 -15.53 -3.09 13.75
CA PRO A 323 -16.29 -3.97 14.61
C PRO A 323 -17.63 -4.37 13.99
N GLY A 324 -17.97 -5.66 14.05
CA GLY A 324 -19.16 -6.20 13.42
C GLY A 324 -19.06 -6.38 11.90
N HIS A 325 -17.90 -6.08 11.30
CA HIS A 325 -17.63 -6.43 9.90
C HIS A 325 -17.09 -7.88 9.84
N GLU A 326 -17.72 -8.71 9.02
CA GLU A 326 -17.40 -10.14 8.90
C GLU A 326 -15.89 -10.39 8.68
N GLY A 327 -15.24 -9.55 7.86
CA GLY A 327 -13.82 -9.70 7.50
C GLY A 327 -12.89 -9.67 8.71
N GLY A 328 -13.02 -8.64 9.55
CA GLY A 328 -12.18 -8.45 10.72
C GLY A 328 -12.33 -9.57 11.75
N ASP A 329 -13.57 -9.99 12.04
CA ASP A 329 -13.84 -11.05 13.00
C ASP A 329 -13.36 -12.43 12.49
N ALA A 330 -13.66 -12.73 11.23
CA ALA A 330 -13.19 -13.96 10.58
C ALA A 330 -11.66 -14.03 10.48
N PHE A 331 -10.99 -12.89 10.21
CA PHE A 331 -9.53 -12.84 10.19
C PHE A 331 -8.92 -13.12 11.56
N MET A 332 -9.49 -12.55 12.63
CA MET A 332 -9.06 -12.84 13.99
C MET A 332 -9.19 -14.32 14.33
N ASP A 333 -10.31 -14.94 13.97
CA ASP A 333 -10.53 -16.38 14.21
C ASP A 333 -9.62 -17.27 13.36
N PHE A 334 -9.33 -16.87 12.12
CA PHE A 334 -8.33 -17.53 11.27
C PHE A 334 -6.94 -17.47 11.90
N MET A 335 -6.52 -16.30 12.38
CA MET A 335 -5.22 -16.11 13.01
C MET A 335 -5.10 -16.88 14.32
N LYS A 336 -6.17 -16.88 15.17
CA LYS A 336 -6.24 -17.72 16.39
C LYS A 336 -5.95 -19.18 16.07
N ARG A 337 -6.71 -19.75 15.12
CA ARG A 337 -6.58 -21.17 14.76
C ARG A 337 -5.21 -21.48 14.16
N LYS A 338 -4.73 -20.61 13.26
CA LYS A 338 -3.48 -20.85 12.53
C LYS A 338 -2.25 -20.74 13.42
N PHE A 339 -2.24 -19.78 14.35
CA PHE A 339 -1.07 -19.45 15.16
C PHE A 339 -1.25 -19.77 16.65
N LYS A 340 -2.35 -20.46 17.01
CA LYS A 340 -2.70 -20.80 18.40
C LYS A 340 -2.68 -19.58 19.32
N LEU A 341 -3.26 -18.46 18.85
CA LEU A 341 -3.35 -17.24 19.63
C LEU A 341 -4.44 -17.38 20.70
N SER A 342 -4.11 -17.07 21.96
CA SER A 342 -5.10 -16.86 23.02
C SER A 342 -5.52 -15.39 23.03
N LEU A 343 -6.65 -15.07 22.43
CA LEU A 343 -7.33 -13.80 22.60
C LEU A 343 -8.39 -14.00 23.67
N GLU A 344 -8.12 -13.58 24.89
CA GLU A 344 -9.13 -13.37 25.92
C GLU A 344 -9.88 -12.04 25.72
#